data_153780e65fc36573acb77928cd629e3c
#
_entry.id   153780e65fc36573acb77928cd629e3c
#
_cell.length_a   1.000
_cell.length_b   1.000
_cell.length_c   1.000
_cell.angle_alpha   90.00
_cell.angle_beta   90.00
_cell.angle_gamma   90.00
#
_symmetry.space_group_name_H-M   'P 1'
#
loop_
_entity.id
_entity.type
_entity.pdbx_description
1 polymer ?
#
loop_
_entity_poly.entity_id
_entity_poly.type
_entity_poly.pdbx_seq_one_letter_code
_entity_poly.pdbx_strand_id
1 'polypeptide(L)'
;GREVLINDKLSAHQAYILALYRHRPELIDRMKKITDYYSNKHASTVGTIGNHVMILNTGSIKNVRIGDCCHICGTCRLSNGSVNSNAVAPVHIGHGVICDDFIISSGSHVDDGALLTRCFVGQACQLGHNYSASDSLFFSNCQGENGEACAIFAGPYTVTHHKSTLL
;
A
#
# COMPACT_ATOMS: atom_id res chain seq x y z
N GLY A 1 -15.92 -11.81 1.73
CA GLY A 1 -15.91 -12.64 2.88
C GLY A 1 -14.63 -12.64 3.73
N ARG A 2 -13.44 -12.32 3.18
CA ARG A 2 -12.18 -12.28 3.95
C ARG A 2 -11.50 -10.91 3.88
N GLU A 3 -12.29 -9.88 3.74
CA GLU A 3 -11.80 -8.49 3.65
C GLU A 3 -11.03 -8.13 4.92
N VAL A 4 -9.86 -7.54 4.73
CA VAL A 4 -9.05 -6.97 5.79
C VAL A 4 -9.10 -5.45 5.66
N LEU A 5 -9.55 -4.78 6.72
CA LEU A 5 -9.53 -3.33 6.77
C LEU A 5 -8.07 -2.85 6.87
N ILE A 6 -7.63 -2.12 5.87
CA ILE A 6 -6.26 -1.60 5.84
C ILE A 6 -6.15 -0.29 6.63
N ASN A 7 -5.03 -0.13 7.31
CA ASN A 7 -4.62 1.12 7.95
C ASN A 7 -3.08 1.15 7.99
N ASP A 8 -2.50 2.31 8.27
CA ASP A 8 -1.04 2.50 8.25
C ASP A 8 -0.28 1.79 9.39
N LYS A 9 -0.99 1.17 10.34
CA LYS A 9 -0.43 0.35 11.42
C LYS A 9 -0.70 -1.15 11.24
N LEU A 10 -1.27 -1.55 10.09
CA LEU A 10 -1.59 -2.94 9.83
C LEU A 10 -0.32 -3.80 9.84
N SER A 11 -0.31 -4.83 10.67
CA SER A 11 0.74 -5.84 10.70
C SER A 11 0.29 -7.14 10.05
N ALA A 12 1.24 -7.98 9.62
CA ALA A 12 0.95 -9.29 9.06
C ALA A 12 0.15 -10.18 10.06
N HIS A 13 0.44 -10.07 11.36
CA HIS A 13 -0.28 -10.81 12.40
C HIS A 13 -1.74 -10.39 12.51
N GLN A 14 -2.01 -9.08 12.48
CA GLN A 14 -3.39 -8.57 12.51
C GLN A 14 -4.17 -9.00 11.28
N ALA A 15 -3.55 -8.86 10.10
CA ALA A 15 -4.17 -9.28 8.84
C ALA A 15 -4.43 -10.79 8.81
N TYR A 16 -3.48 -11.60 9.29
CA TYR A 16 -3.64 -13.05 9.43
C TYR A 16 -4.86 -13.40 10.30
N ILE A 17 -4.99 -12.78 11.48
CA ILE A 17 -6.15 -13.02 12.35
C ILE A 17 -7.43 -12.60 11.65
N LEU A 18 -7.48 -11.41 11.06
CA LEU A 18 -8.65 -10.91 10.34
C LEU A 18 -9.06 -11.81 9.16
N ALA A 19 -8.13 -12.39 8.44
CA ALA A 19 -8.41 -13.24 7.28
C ALA A 19 -8.81 -14.66 7.66
N LEU A 20 -8.13 -15.28 8.66
CA LEU A 20 -8.23 -16.71 8.93
C LEU A 20 -9.07 -17.09 10.15
N TYR A 21 -9.24 -16.19 11.13
CA TYR A 21 -10.00 -16.49 12.35
C TYR A 21 -11.49 -16.12 12.25
N ARG A 22 -12.08 -16.23 11.07
CA ARG A 22 -13.50 -15.89 10.82
C ARG A 22 -14.50 -16.75 11.62
N HIS A 23 -14.07 -17.89 12.10
CA HIS A 23 -14.84 -18.73 13.04
C HIS A 23 -14.94 -18.13 14.45
N ARG A 24 -14.27 -17.01 14.72
CA ARG A 24 -14.33 -16.23 15.97
C ARG A 24 -14.94 -14.85 15.71
N PRO A 25 -16.25 -14.75 15.42
CA PRO A 25 -16.87 -13.51 14.98
C PRO A 25 -16.69 -12.35 15.97
N GLU A 26 -16.79 -12.62 17.28
CA GLU A 26 -16.61 -11.58 18.31
C GLU A 26 -15.20 -10.96 18.29
N LEU A 27 -14.15 -11.78 18.06
CA LEU A 27 -12.79 -11.30 17.92
C LEU A 27 -12.65 -10.41 16.68
N ILE A 28 -13.15 -10.87 15.55
CA ILE A 28 -13.11 -10.13 14.30
C ILE A 28 -13.84 -8.79 14.43
N ASP A 29 -15.03 -8.77 15.04
CA ASP A 29 -15.81 -7.55 15.24
C ASP A 29 -15.09 -6.55 16.15
N ARG A 30 -14.40 -7.02 17.20
CA ARG A 30 -13.58 -6.16 18.06
C ARG A 30 -12.41 -5.56 17.28
N MET A 31 -11.71 -6.37 16.51
CA MET A 31 -10.59 -5.89 15.69
C MET A 31 -11.05 -4.86 14.65
N LYS A 32 -12.17 -5.10 13.97
CA LYS A 32 -12.75 -4.13 13.05
C LYS A 32 -13.10 -2.81 13.75
N LYS A 33 -13.74 -2.85 14.90
CA LYS A 33 -14.07 -1.64 15.68
C LYS A 33 -12.83 -0.84 16.08
N ILE A 34 -11.72 -1.52 16.43
CA ILE A 34 -10.46 -0.86 16.76
C ILE A 34 -9.88 -0.18 15.50
N THR A 35 -9.89 -0.88 14.37
CA THR A 35 -9.43 -0.34 13.09
C THR A 35 -10.27 0.86 12.65
N ASP A 36 -11.60 0.76 12.72
CA ASP A 36 -12.51 1.85 12.37
C ASP A 36 -12.31 3.07 13.27
N TYR A 37 -12.17 2.85 14.59
CA TYR A 37 -11.88 3.94 15.53
C TYR A 37 -10.56 4.64 15.18
N TYR A 38 -9.51 3.87 14.90
CA TYR A 38 -8.21 4.41 14.50
C TYR A 38 -8.30 5.19 13.18
N SER A 39 -8.91 4.61 12.17
CA SER A 39 -9.07 5.23 10.85
C SER A 39 -9.88 6.52 10.92
N ASN A 40 -11.00 6.52 11.64
CA ASN A 40 -11.84 7.69 11.82
C ASN A 40 -11.12 8.84 12.55
N LYS A 41 -10.26 8.51 13.52
CA LYS A 41 -9.45 9.50 14.25
C LYS A 41 -8.40 10.17 13.35
N HIS A 42 -7.91 9.48 12.31
CA HIS A 42 -6.88 9.96 11.40
C HIS A 42 -7.41 10.36 10.02
N ALA A 43 -8.72 10.18 9.80
CA ALA A 43 -9.36 10.59 8.56
C ALA A 43 -9.22 12.08 8.32
N SER A 44 -8.95 12.47 7.06
CA SER A 44 -8.87 13.85 6.64
C SER A 44 -9.59 14.02 5.31
N THR A 45 -10.20 15.16 5.11
CA THR A 45 -10.86 15.54 3.84
C THR A 45 -9.89 16.22 2.88
N VAL A 46 -8.65 16.46 3.31
CA VAL A 46 -7.62 17.13 2.51
C VAL A 46 -6.37 16.26 2.44
N GLY A 47 -5.72 16.28 1.28
CA GLY A 47 -4.38 15.72 1.13
C GLY A 47 -3.35 16.61 1.80
N THR A 48 -2.23 16.02 2.21
CA THR A 48 -1.10 16.74 2.81
C THR A 48 0.21 16.31 2.18
N ILE A 49 1.16 17.25 2.11
CA ILE A 49 2.52 16.99 1.64
C ILE A 49 3.47 17.33 2.77
N GLY A 50 4.32 16.39 3.14
CA GLY A 50 5.35 16.53 4.17
C GLY A 50 6.54 17.38 3.74
N ASN A 51 7.56 17.41 4.59
CA ASN A 51 8.77 18.18 4.34
C ASN A 51 9.72 17.45 3.37
N HIS A 52 10.50 18.21 2.60
CA HIS A 52 11.51 17.69 1.68
C HIS A 52 10.96 16.65 0.67
N VAL A 53 9.69 16.77 0.30
CA VAL A 53 9.08 15.93 -0.73
C VAL A 53 9.47 16.47 -2.10
N MET A 54 9.84 15.58 -3.01
CA MET A 54 10.13 15.90 -4.40
C MET A 54 9.03 15.32 -5.29
N ILE A 55 8.36 16.18 -6.05
CA ILE A 55 7.31 15.79 -7.01
C ILE A 55 7.69 16.36 -8.36
N LEU A 56 7.97 15.49 -9.34
CA LEU A 56 8.41 15.86 -10.67
C LEU A 56 7.60 15.13 -11.74
N ASN A 57 7.16 15.87 -12.77
CA ASN A 57 6.51 15.31 -13.96
C ASN A 57 5.34 14.36 -13.64
N THR A 58 4.58 14.66 -12.59
CA THR A 58 3.48 13.82 -12.10
C THR A 58 2.15 14.31 -12.69
N GLY A 59 1.34 13.39 -13.16
CA GLY A 59 0.06 13.71 -13.80
C GLY A 59 -0.99 14.21 -12.81
N SER A 60 -1.37 13.41 -11.83
CA SER A 60 -2.43 13.77 -10.87
C SER A 60 -2.19 13.17 -9.49
N ILE A 61 -2.33 14.01 -8.47
CA ILE A 61 -2.36 13.58 -7.05
C ILE A 61 -3.63 14.15 -6.43
N LYS A 62 -4.51 13.28 -5.92
CA LYS A 62 -5.79 13.69 -5.36
C LYS A 62 -6.06 12.94 -4.05
N ASN A 63 -6.34 13.69 -2.98
CA ASN A 63 -6.69 13.13 -1.67
C ASN A 63 -5.65 12.11 -1.18
N VAL A 64 -4.37 12.52 -1.16
CA VAL A 64 -3.24 11.68 -0.73
C VAL A 64 -2.49 12.37 0.40
N ARG A 65 -2.19 11.63 1.46
CA ARG A 65 -1.24 12.05 2.48
C ARG A 65 0.16 11.57 2.09
N ILE A 66 1.08 12.49 1.87
CA ILE A 66 2.47 12.20 1.52
C ILE A 66 3.35 12.56 2.71
N GLY A 67 4.08 11.59 3.23
CA GLY A 67 5.05 11.77 4.32
C GLY A 67 6.33 12.45 3.86
N ASP A 68 7.22 12.72 4.82
CA ASP A 68 8.46 13.46 4.59
C ASP A 68 9.44 12.72 3.68
N CYS A 69 10.27 13.46 2.97
CA CYS A 69 11.34 12.95 2.11
C CYS A 69 10.88 11.96 1.02
N CYS A 70 9.61 12.00 0.62
CA CYS A 70 9.09 11.15 -0.45
C CYS A 70 9.56 11.65 -1.82
N HIS A 71 9.90 10.72 -2.71
CA HIS A 71 10.24 11.02 -4.09
C HIS A 71 9.16 10.48 -5.03
N ILE A 72 8.50 11.37 -5.78
CA ILE A 72 7.46 11.04 -6.77
C ILE A 72 7.89 11.60 -8.11
N CYS A 73 8.15 10.73 -9.08
CA CYS A 73 8.68 11.19 -10.37
C CYS A 73 8.02 10.44 -11.53
N GLY A 74 7.40 11.18 -12.46
CA GLY A 74 6.79 10.60 -13.66
C GLY A 74 5.54 9.75 -13.41
N THR A 75 4.97 9.81 -12.22
CA THR A 75 3.78 9.05 -11.80
C THR A 75 2.54 9.54 -12.55
N CYS A 76 1.72 8.63 -13.06
CA CYS A 76 0.50 8.98 -13.78
C CYS A 76 -0.60 9.46 -12.84
N ARG A 77 -0.94 8.69 -11.81
CA ARG A 77 -2.02 9.04 -10.89
C ARG A 77 -1.83 8.42 -9.50
N LEU A 78 -2.06 9.23 -8.47
CA LEU A 78 -2.23 8.80 -7.09
C LEU A 78 -3.56 9.32 -6.56
N SER A 79 -4.41 8.45 -6.04
CA SER A 79 -5.76 8.80 -5.61
C SER A 79 -6.15 8.07 -4.32
N ASN A 80 -6.71 8.81 -3.35
CA ASN A 80 -7.23 8.27 -2.10
C ASN A 80 -6.22 7.40 -1.35
N GLY A 81 -5.10 7.94 -0.92
CA GLY A 81 -4.07 7.10 -0.32
C GLY A 81 -3.19 7.76 0.71
N SER A 82 -2.30 6.94 1.26
CA SER A 82 -1.28 7.37 2.20
C SER A 82 0.09 6.83 1.81
N VAL A 83 1.08 7.71 1.79
CA VAL A 83 2.49 7.38 1.59
C VAL A 83 3.22 7.68 2.90
N ASN A 84 3.60 6.66 3.65
CA ASN A 84 4.22 6.79 4.97
C ASN A 84 5.74 6.91 4.87
N SER A 85 6.21 7.86 4.06
CA SER A 85 7.62 8.18 3.87
C SER A 85 8.22 8.93 5.07
N ASN A 86 9.52 8.77 5.29
CA ASN A 86 10.29 9.50 6.29
C ASN A 86 11.77 9.60 5.90
N ALA A 87 12.55 10.42 6.61
CA ALA A 87 13.95 10.67 6.28
C ALA A 87 14.88 9.45 6.39
N VAL A 88 14.55 8.48 7.26
CA VAL A 88 15.36 7.26 7.44
C VAL A 88 15.08 6.23 6.33
N ALA A 89 13.84 6.15 5.88
CA ALA A 89 13.39 5.19 4.89
C ALA A 89 12.39 5.88 3.93
N PRO A 90 12.89 6.70 3.00
CA PRO A 90 12.05 7.40 2.03
C PRO A 90 11.34 6.43 1.10
N VAL A 91 10.15 6.84 0.64
CA VAL A 91 9.38 6.11 -0.37
C VAL A 91 9.68 6.70 -1.74
N HIS A 92 9.82 5.83 -2.72
CA HIS A 92 9.97 6.20 -4.12
C HIS A 92 8.76 5.71 -4.93
N ILE A 93 8.14 6.64 -5.67
CA ILE A 93 7.05 6.34 -6.60
C ILE A 93 7.46 6.87 -7.98
N GLY A 94 7.60 5.97 -8.93
CA GLY A 94 8.25 6.28 -10.19
C GLY A 94 7.30 6.39 -11.38
N HIS A 95 7.89 6.16 -12.56
CA HIS A 95 7.26 6.45 -13.83
C HIS A 95 6.09 5.52 -14.14
N GLY A 96 5.01 6.10 -14.68
CA GLY A 96 3.86 5.35 -15.16
C GLY A 96 2.97 4.74 -14.08
N VAL A 97 3.32 4.90 -12.80
CA VAL A 97 2.58 4.32 -11.68
C VAL A 97 1.16 4.88 -11.58
N ILE A 98 0.20 4.02 -11.31
CA ILE A 98 -1.18 4.35 -10.98
C ILE A 98 -1.55 3.65 -9.68
N CYS A 99 -1.89 4.43 -8.65
CA CYS A 99 -2.38 3.90 -7.38
C CYS A 99 -3.71 4.53 -7.00
N ASP A 100 -4.69 3.69 -6.72
CA ASP A 100 -6.01 4.09 -6.23
C ASP A 100 -6.36 3.32 -4.95
N ASP A 101 -6.84 4.01 -3.90
CA ASP A 101 -7.21 3.43 -2.60
C ASP A 101 -6.05 2.62 -1.99
N PHE A 102 -4.95 3.28 -1.64
CA PHE A 102 -3.70 2.60 -1.30
C PHE A 102 -3.05 3.11 -0.01
N ILE A 103 -2.23 2.25 0.58
CA ILE A 103 -1.26 2.62 1.61
C ILE A 103 0.11 2.09 1.19
N ILE A 104 1.11 2.97 1.13
CA ILE A 104 2.51 2.60 0.87
C ILE A 104 3.34 2.98 2.09
N SER A 105 4.01 1.98 2.68
CA SER A 105 4.83 2.16 3.88
C SER A 105 6.28 2.52 3.54
N SER A 106 7.01 2.98 4.56
CA SER A 106 8.36 3.52 4.43
C SER A 106 9.36 2.57 3.75
N GLY A 107 10.28 3.14 3.00
CA GLY A 107 11.35 2.44 2.32
C GLY A 107 10.91 1.65 1.08
N SER A 108 9.64 1.77 0.69
CA SER A 108 9.13 1.03 -0.47
C SER A 108 9.40 1.76 -1.78
N HIS A 109 9.57 0.98 -2.83
CA HIS A 109 9.71 1.43 -4.21
C HIS A 109 8.53 0.90 -5.02
N VAL A 110 7.78 1.79 -5.65
CA VAL A 110 6.70 1.44 -6.58
C VAL A 110 7.00 2.16 -7.88
N ASP A 111 7.35 1.43 -8.93
CA ASP A 111 7.93 2.03 -10.14
C ASP A 111 7.50 1.32 -11.43
N ASP A 112 8.00 1.81 -12.54
CA ASP A 112 7.96 1.19 -13.87
C ASP A 112 6.56 0.71 -14.28
N GLY A 113 5.56 1.57 -14.17
CA GLY A 113 4.20 1.27 -14.62
C GLY A 113 3.39 0.35 -13.70
N ALA A 114 3.77 0.22 -12.44
CA ALA A 114 2.97 -0.56 -11.49
C ALA A 114 1.55 0.00 -11.34
N LEU A 115 0.56 -0.90 -11.25
CA LEU A 115 -0.86 -0.60 -11.11
C LEU A 115 -1.39 -1.19 -9.81
N LEU A 116 -1.75 -0.34 -8.85
CA LEU A 116 -2.21 -0.78 -7.54
C LEU A 116 -3.63 -0.24 -7.26
N THR A 117 -4.56 -1.11 -6.91
CA THR A 117 -5.92 -0.74 -6.55
C THR A 117 -6.35 -1.45 -5.27
N ARG A 118 -6.75 -0.70 -4.24
CA ARG A 118 -7.12 -1.23 -2.92
C ARG A 118 -6.04 -2.13 -2.33
N CYS A 119 -4.79 -1.61 -2.29
CA CYS A 119 -3.62 -2.36 -1.86
C CYS A 119 -2.97 -1.76 -0.62
N PHE A 120 -2.43 -2.64 0.22
CA PHE A 120 -1.51 -2.29 1.29
C PHE A 120 -0.10 -2.76 0.91
N VAL A 121 0.83 -1.83 0.85
CA VAL A 121 2.25 -2.08 0.58
C VAL A 121 3.02 -1.80 1.86
N GLY A 122 3.55 -2.85 2.46
CA GLY A 122 4.34 -2.83 3.68
C GLY A 122 5.71 -2.18 3.50
N GLN A 123 6.53 -2.23 4.54
CA GLN A 123 7.85 -1.60 4.53
C GLN A 123 8.83 -2.29 3.57
N ALA A 124 9.66 -1.51 2.91
CA ALA A 124 10.73 -1.96 2.04
C ALA A 124 10.28 -2.93 0.92
N CYS A 125 9.05 -2.78 0.45
CA CYS A 125 8.56 -3.54 -0.70
C CYS A 125 9.06 -2.93 -2.01
N GLN A 126 9.19 -3.77 -3.03
CA GLN A 126 9.55 -3.36 -4.39
C GLN A 126 8.50 -3.91 -5.36
N LEU A 127 7.71 -3.02 -5.96
CA LEU A 127 6.68 -3.38 -6.93
C LEU A 127 6.91 -2.58 -8.21
N GLY A 128 7.22 -3.27 -9.31
CA GLY A 128 7.60 -2.59 -10.54
C GLY A 128 7.46 -3.45 -11.81
N HIS A 129 8.04 -2.95 -12.91
CA HIS A 129 8.02 -3.63 -14.22
C HIS A 129 6.60 -4.04 -14.66
N ASN A 130 5.66 -3.08 -14.60
CA ASN A 130 4.24 -3.30 -14.93
C ASN A 130 3.53 -4.33 -14.03
N TYR A 131 3.96 -4.46 -12.77
CA TYR A 131 3.23 -5.30 -11.82
C TYR A 131 1.85 -4.73 -11.54
N SER A 132 0.81 -5.53 -11.67
CA SER A 132 -0.56 -5.13 -11.37
C SER A 132 -1.08 -5.85 -10.11
N ALA A 133 -1.70 -5.11 -9.20
CA ALA A 133 -2.28 -5.70 -8.01
C ALA A 133 -3.62 -5.06 -7.65
N SER A 134 -4.57 -5.90 -7.24
CA SER A 134 -5.85 -5.46 -6.70
C SER A 134 -6.20 -6.22 -5.43
N ASP A 135 -6.87 -5.53 -4.48
CA ASP A 135 -7.39 -6.12 -3.24
C ASP A 135 -6.33 -6.92 -2.45
N SER A 136 -5.07 -6.46 -2.46
CA SER A 136 -3.91 -7.25 -2.05
C SER A 136 -3.11 -6.62 -0.93
N LEU A 137 -2.53 -7.49 -0.08
CA LEU A 137 -1.68 -7.11 1.04
C LEU A 137 -0.27 -7.62 0.78
N PHE A 138 0.69 -6.70 0.71
CA PHE A 138 2.12 -7.01 0.63
C PHE A 138 2.77 -6.58 1.94
N PHE A 139 3.27 -7.53 2.72
CA PHE A 139 3.98 -7.20 3.96
C PHE A 139 5.47 -6.98 3.70
N SER A 140 6.25 -6.72 4.75
CA SER A 140 7.60 -6.18 4.63
C SER A 140 8.51 -7.00 3.71
N ASN A 141 9.31 -6.28 2.91
CA ASN A 141 10.30 -6.86 2.00
C ASN A 141 9.71 -7.77 0.90
N CYS A 142 8.46 -7.55 0.50
CA CYS A 142 7.91 -8.23 -0.68
C CYS A 142 8.47 -7.61 -1.96
N GLN A 143 8.62 -8.45 -2.98
CA GLN A 143 9.01 -8.03 -4.31
C GLN A 143 8.07 -8.59 -5.37
N GLY A 144 7.55 -7.72 -6.23
CA GLY A 144 6.64 -8.10 -7.32
C GLY A 144 7.05 -7.43 -8.63
N GLU A 145 7.34 -8.23 -9.64
CA GLU A 145 7.75 -7.76 -10.96
C GLU A 145 7.07 -8.55 -12.07
N ASN A 146 6.66 -7.86 -13.15
CA ASN A 146 6.11 -8.49 -14.36
C ASN A 146 4.95 -9.47 -14.11
N GLY A 147 4.13 -9.24 -13.10
CA GLY A 147 3.09 -10.18 -12.71
C GLY A 147 1.76 -9.54 -12.38
N GLU A 148 0.84 -10.37 -11.95
CA GLU A 148 -0.49 -9.97 -11.50
C GLU A 148 -0.81 -10.60 -10.15
N ALA A 149 -1.45 -9.82 -9.28
CA ALA A 149 -1.93 -10.26 -7.98
C ALA A 149 -3.38 -9.80 -7.76
N CYS A 150 -4.22 -10.72 -7.34
CA CYS A 150 -5.60 -10.40 -7.01
C CYS A 150 -6.00 -11.09 -5.71
N ALA A 151 -6.45 -10.31 -4.73
CA ALA A 151 -6.92 -10.78 -3.43
C ALA A 151 -5.89 -11.62 -2.64
N ILE A 152 -4.60 -11.31 -2.76
CA ILE A 152 -3.54 -12.06 -2.10
C ILE A 152 -3.18 -11.52 -0.72
N PHE A 153 -2.66 -12.41 0.10
CA PHE A 153 -1.94 -12.12 1.33
C PHE A 153 -0.48 -12.52 1.12
N ALA A 154 0.35 -11.58 0.67
CA ALA A 154 1.79 -11.78 0.56
C ALA A 154 2.44 -11.54 1.94
N GLY A 155 2.82 -12.61 2.62
CA GLY A 155 3.59 -12.53 3.86
C GLY A 155 4.95 -11.88 3.64
N PRO A 156 5.67 -11.51 4.73
CA PRO A 156 7.00 -10.93 4.59
C PRO A 156 7.93 -11.77 3.71
N TYR A 157 8.76 -11.08 2.91
CA TYR A 157 9.72 -11.72 1.98
C TYR A 157 9.11 -12.56 0.86
N THR A 158 7.84 -12.35 0.49
CA THR A 158 7.26 -12.96 -0.71
C THR A 158 7.86 -12.30 -1.95
N VAL A 159 8.35 -13.12 -2.88
CA VAL A 159 9.04 -12.65 -4.09
C VAL A 159 8.43 -13.29 -5.33
N THR A 160 8.12 -12.47 -6.33
CA THR A 160 7.64 -12.89 -7.66
C THR A 160 8.38 -12.09 -8.73
N HIS A 161 9.15 -12.74 -9.60
CA HIS A 161 10.01 -12.06 -10.58
C HIS A 161 9.62 -12.26 -12.04
N HIS A 162 8.80 -13.23 -12.35
CA HIS A 162 8.46 -13.54 -13.74
C HIS A 162 6.96 -13.33 -13.97
N LYS A 163 6.54 -13.29 -15.24
CA LYS A 163 5.13 -13.17 -15.60
C LYS A 163 4.31 -14.26 -14.88
N SER A 164 3.86 -13.95 -13.68
CA SER A 164 3.13 -14.86 -12.81
C SER A 164 1.82 -14.21 -12.37
N THR A 165 0.83 -15.05 -12.13
CA THR A 165 -0.46 -14.63 -11.58
C THR A 165 -0.65 -15.29 -10.23
N LEU A 166 -0.99 -14.50 -9.22
CA LEU A 166 -1.33 -14.94 -7.88
C LEU A 166 -2.79 -14.57 -7.58
N LEU A 167 -3.59 -15.57 -7.20
CA LEU A 167 -5.02 -15.42 -6.91
C LEU A 167 -5.34 -15.86 -5.48
#